data_ab6527dd1f87f5321e5949cf989a7665
#
_entry.id   ab6527dd1f87f5321e5949cf989a7665
#
_cell.length_a   1.000
_cell.length_b   1.000
_cell.length_c   1.000
_cell.angle_alpha   90.00
_cell.angle_beta   90.00
_cell.angle_gamma   90.00
#
_symmetry.space_group_name_H-M   'P 1'
#
loop_
_entity.id
_entity.type
_entity.pdbx_description
1 polymer ?
#
loop_
_entity_poly.entity_id
_entity_poly.type
_entity_poly.pdbx_seq_one_letter_code
_entity_poly.pdbx_strand_id
1 'polypeptide(L)'
;ENGSREAVLETLACYQNTDGGFGYGLEPDYWNPHSSPSQTYEATEIIWEIGMEREDADHPVIQGILEYLSSGKEFEDNSWAHTIDTNNNYPHADWWHYPYASWWEDTPANRFATDYNPTAGLAGFILYFEDPDTDFYDLAKEVATEAINQFLMIKDCKEMYVVACFCRLYDYIAEA
;
A
#
# COMPACT_ATOMS: atom_id res chain seq x y z
N GLU A 1 25.03 11.79 0.57
CA GLU A 1 23.88 10.93 0.93
C GLU A 1 22.54 11.63 0.64
N ASN A 2 22.30 12.89 1.08
CA ASN A 2 21.02 13.60 0.82
C ASN A 2 20.73 13.81 -0.69
N GLY A 3 21.73 14.10 -1.53
CA GLY A 3 21.53 14.26 -2.97
C GLY A 3 21.11 12.97 -3.70
N SER A 4 21.37 11.81 -3.11
CA SER A 4 20.94 10.51 -3.63
C SER A 4 19.46 10.22 -3.31
N ARG A 5 19.00 10.56 -2.11
CA ARG A 5 17.60 10.46 -1.70
C ARG A 5 16.70 11.32 -2.58
N GLU A 6 17.06 12.61 -2.72
CA GLU A 6 16.31 13.56 -3.53
C GLU A 6 16.16 13.11 -4.99
N ALA A 7 17.23 12.60 -5.60
CA ALA A 7 17.17 12.08 -6.97
C ALA A 7 16.23 10.87 -7.12
N VAL A 8 16.14 10.01 -6.09
CA VAL A 8 15.18 8.91 -6.07
C VAL A 8 13.75 9.44 -5.95
N LEU A 9 13.51 10.41 -5.05
CA LEU A 9 12.19 11.02 -4.86
C LEU A 9 11.73 11.79 -6.11
N GLU A 10 12.60 12.55 -6.77
CA GLU A 10 12.30 13.20 -8.05
C GLU A 10 11.92 12.18 -9.14
N THR A 11 12.60 11.02 -9.16
CA THR A 11 12.27 9.94 -10.10
C THR A 11 10.95 9.29 -9.75
N LEU A 12 10.73 8.98 -8.47
CA LEU A 12 9.50 8.37 -7.95
C LEU A 12 8.29 9.26 -8.23
N ALA A 13 8.42 10.58 -8.08
CA ALA A 13 7.37 11.56 -8.38
C ALA A 13 6.87 11.49 -9.84
N CYS A 14 7.66 10.97 -10.78
CA CYS A 14 7.22 10.77 -12.17
C CYS A 14 6.12 9.69 -12.30
N TYR A 15 5.97 8.83 -11.31
CA TYR A 15 4.95 7.78 -11.25
C TYR A 15 3.73 8.19 -10.41
N GLN A 16 3.81 9.36 -9.73
CA GLN A 16 2.75 9.87 -8.90
C GLN A 16 1.73 10.66 -9.73
N ASN A 17 0.47 10.32 -9.59
CA ASN A 17 -0.63 11.04 -10.22
C ASN A 17 -1.03 12.30 -9.42
N THR A 18 -1.85 13.13 -10.03
CA THR A 18 -2.35 14.38 -9.41
C THR A 18 -3.27 14.15 -8.22
N ASP A 19 -3.78 12.94 -8.04
CA ASP A 19 -4.55 12.53 -6.85
C ASP A 19 -3.66 12.02 -5.70
N GLY A 20 -2.34 12.05 -5.90
CA GLY A 20 -1.34 11.62 -4.94
C GLY A 20 -1.02 10.14 -4.93
N GLY A 21 -1.83 9.29 -5.57
CA GLY A 21 -1.55 7.86 -5.73
C GLY A 21 -0.57 7.57 -6.85
N PHE A 22 -0.11 6.33 -6.93
CA PHE A 22 0.89 5.88 -7.89
C PHE A 22 0.30 4.96 -8.95
N GLY A 23 0.87 5.05 -10.15
CA GLY A 23 0.49 4.30 -11.34
C GLY A 23 1.69 4.08 -12.28
N TYR A 24 1.41 4.00 -13.58
CA TYR A 24 2.41 3.94 -14.66
C TYR A 24 3.35 2.73 -14.64
N GLY A 25 2.93 1.63 -14.01
CA GLY A 25 3.74 0.40 -13.96
C GLY A 25 4.88 0.47 -12.95
N LEU A 26 4.71 1.19 -11.85
CA LEU A 26 5.63 1.14 -10.72
C LEU A 26 5.71 -0.32 -10.19
N GLU A 27 4.59 -1.04 -10.18
CA GLU A 27 4.57 -2.50 -10.12
C GLU A 27 4.81 -3.09 -11.53
N PRO A 28 5.92 -3.83 -11.77
CA PRO A 28 6.40 -4.14 -13.12
C PRO A 28 5.47 -4.98 -14.01
N ASP A 29 4.61 -5.80 -13.43
CA ASP A 29 3.71 -6.69 -14.17
C ASP A 29 2.25 -6.19 -14.24
N TYR A 30 2.08 -4.88 -14.03
CA TYR A 30 0.80 -4.22 -14.02
C TYR A 30 0.92 -2.74 -14.50
N TRP A 31 0.67 -2.54 -15.78
CA TRP A 31 0.99 -1.28 -16.48
C TRP A 31 -0.17 -0.28 -16.54
N ASN A 32 -1.01 -0.30 -15.51
CA ASN A 32 -2.09 0.66 -15.38
C ASN A 32 -1.53 2.05 -15.00
N PRO A 33 -1.82 3.12 -15.77
CA PRO A 33 -1.36 4.47 -15.43
C PRO A 33 -2.16 5.11 -14.28
N HIS A 34 -3.34 4.57 -13.94
CA HIS A 34 -4.16 5.10 -12.86
C HIS A 34 -3.60 4.74 -11.50
N SER A 35 -3.89 5.59 -10.53
CA SER A 35 -3.55 5.35 -9.13
C SER A 35 -4.22 4.10 -8.60
N SER A 36 -3.46 3.27 -7.90
CA SER A 36 -3.96 2.10 -7.20
C SER A 36 -3.27 1.94 -5.85
N PRO A 37 -3.93 1.30 -4.87
CA PRO A 37 -3.31 1.03 -3.58
C PRO A 37 -2.04 0.18 -3.71
N SER A 38 -2.03 -0.82 -4.59
CA SER A 38 -0.85 -1.69 -4.78
C SER A 38 0.36 -0.94 -5.33
N GLN A 39 0.21 -0.13 -6.40
CA GLN A 39 1.32 0.68 -6.90
C GLN A 39 1.74 1.78 -5.91
N THR A 40 0.79 2.31 -5.13
CA THR A 40 1.11 3.26 -4.06
C THR A 40 1.90 2.59 -2.95
N TYR A 41 1.60 1.33 -2.61
CA TYR A 41 2.40 0.55 -1.65
C TYR A 41 3.84 0.34 -2.14
N GLU A 42 4.08 0.04 -3.42
CA GLU A 42 5.43 -0.05 -3.97
C GLU A 42 6.22 1.27 -3.78
N ALA A 43 5.54 2.42 -3.92
CA ALA A 43 6.16 3.70 -3.62
C ALA A 43 6.55 3.82 -2.13
N THR A 44 5.72 3.34 -1.22
CA THR A 44 6.04 3.36 0.23
C THR A 44 7.23 2.48 0.57
N GLU A 45 7.41 1.35 -0.13
CA GLU A 45 8.59 0.48 0.04
C GLU A 45 9.88 1.21 -0.39
N ILE A 46 9.85 1.93 -1.52
CA ILE A 46 10.98 2.73 -1.98
C ILE A 46 11.30 3.84 -0.97
N ILE A 47 10.28 4.53 -0.43
CA ILE A 47 10.44 5.58 0.58
C ILE A 47 11.11 5.03 1.83
N TRP A 48 10.70 3.84 2.28
CA TRP A 48 11.34 3.16 3.40
C TRP A 48 12.81 2.79 3.10
N GLU A 49 13.08 2.19 1.94
CA GLU A 49 14.43 1.75 1.56
C GLU A 49 15.44 2.89 1.46
N ILE A 50 15.01 4.08 1.05
CA ILE A 50 15.89 5.25 1.02
C ILE A 50 16.04 5.92 2.40
N GLY A 51 15.38 5.38 3.43
CA GLY A 51 15.48 5.81 4.82
C GLY A 51 14.84 7.18 5.06
N MET A 52 13.62 7.41 4.52
CA MET A 52 12.81 8.56 4.93
C MET A 52 12.29 8.32 6.34
N GLU A 53 12.33 9.38 7.15
CA GLU A 53 11.98 9.34 8.57
C GLU A 53 10.77 10.25 8.84
N ARG A 54 10.21 10.20 10.05
CA ARG A 54 9.03 11.02 10.42
C ARG A 54 9.22 12.51 10.18
N GLU A 55 10.44 12.99 10.33
CA GLU A 55 10.80 14.38 10.08
C GLU A 55 10.64 14.79 8.61
N ASP A 56 10.60 13.81 7.72
CA ASP A 56 10.39 14.01 6.28
C ASP A 56 8.90 13.97 5.89
N ALA A 57 7.98 13.85 6.85
CA ALA A 57 6.54 13.73 6.60
C ALA A 57 5.97 14.84 5.71
N ASP A 58 6.51 16.06 5.80
CA ASP A 58 6.10 17.22 4.98
C ASP A 58 6.56 17.12 3.51
N HIS A 59 7.30 16.07 3.13
CA HIS A 59 7.76 15.93 1.75
C HIS A 59 6.56 15.74 0.80
N PRO A 60 6.50 16.47 -0.35
CA PRO A 60 5.33 16.44 -1.26
C PRO A 60 4.90 15.06 -1.72
N VAL A 61 5.85 14.14 -1.94
CA VAL A 61 5.56 12.75 -2.33
C VAL A 61 4.82 12.01 -1.22
N ILE A 62 5.25 12.17 0.04
CA ILE A 62 4.62 11.54 1.21
C ILE A 62 3.23 12.13 1.43
N GLN A 63 3.11 13.46 1.41
CA GLN A 63 1.82 14.14 1.56
C GLN A 63 0.82 13.70 0.49
N GLY A 64 1.26 13.57 -0.77
CA GLY A 64 0.41 13.06 -1.84
C GLY A 64 -0.10 11.64 -1.56
N ILE A 65 0.74 10.73 -1.06
CA ILE A 65 0.31 9.37 -0.66
C ILE A 65 -0.77 9.45 0.42
N LEU A 66 -0.55 10.25 1.47
CA LEU A 66 -1.51 10.42 2.56
C LEU A 66 -2.84 11.01 2.04
N GLU A 67 -2.79 12.00 1.15
CA GLU A 67 -3.99 12.57 0.49
C GLU A 67 -4.75 11.51 -0.32
N TYR A 68 -4.05 10.70 -1.12
CA TYR A 68 -4.67 9.63 -1.91
C TYR A 68 -5.37 8.60 -1.01
N LEU A 69 -4.67 8.11 0.00
CA LEU A 69 -5.20 7.08 0.90
C LEU A 69 -6.35 7.61 1.76
N SER A 70 -6.27 8.86 2.25
CA SER A 70 -7.33 9.50 3.05
C SER A 70 -8.58 9.83 2.24
N SER A 71 -8.49 9.90 0.90
CA SER A 71 -9.64 10.12 0.03
C SER A 71 -10.69 8.99 0.10
N GLY A 72 -10.31 7.84 0.63
CA GLY A 72 -11.15 6.64 0.69
C GLY A 72 -11.37 5.95 -0.66
N LYS A 73 -10.69 6.42 -1.72
CA LYS A 73 -10.73 5.77 -3.02
C LYS A 73 -10.12 4.37 -2.92
N GLU A 74 -10.83 3.38 -3.50
CA GLU A 74 -10.41 1.96 -3.45
C GLU A 74 -10.28 1.40 -2.01
N PHE A 75 -11.01 1.98 -1.04
CA PHE A 75 -11.07 1.50 0.34
C PHE A 75 -12.49 1.03 0.66
N GLU A 76 -12.64 -0.24 0.99
CA GLU A 76 -13.90 -0.88 1.34
C GLU A 76 -13.64 -1.99 2.38
N ASP A 77 -14.58 -2.23 3.28
CA ASP A 77 -14.50 -3.29 4.29
C ASP A 77 -13.17 -3.31 5.09
N ASN A 78 -12.69 -2.12 5.50
CA ASN A 78 -11.43 -1.93 6.22
C ASN A 78 -10.18 -2.39 5.46
N SER A 79 -10.22 -2.45 4.14
CA SER A 79 -9.07 -2.80 3.31
C SER A 79 -8.94 -1.90 2.08
N TRP A 80 -7.71 -1.62 1.66
CA TRP A 80 -7.39 -1.05 0.36
C TRP A 80 -7.34 -2.15 -0.69
N ALA A 81 -8.01 -1.92 -1.81
CA ALA A 81 -8.15 -2.90 -2.88
C ALA A 81 -6.80 -3.43 -3.38
N HIS A 82 -6.64 -4.74 -3.43
CA HIS A 82 -5.47 -5.39 -4.02
C HIS A 82 -5.42 -5.15 -5.53
N THR A 83 -6.55 -5.25 -6.22
CA THR A 83 -6.68 -5.00 -7.66
C THR A 83 -7.87 -4.08 -7.95
N ILE A 84 -7.81 -3.32 -9.04
CA ILE A 84 -8.82 -2.34 -9.43
C ILE A 84 -9.34 -2.60 -10.84
N ASP A 85 -10.57 -2.15 -11.14
CA ASP A 85 -11.27 -2.45 -12.40
C ASP A 85 -10.55 -1.92 -13.65
N THR A 86 -9.89 -0.79 -13.52
CA THR A 86 -9.14 -0.16 -14.63
C THR A 86 -7.94 -0.98 -15.08
N ASN A 87 -7.46 -1.96 -14.29
CA ASN A 87 -6.38 -2.86 -14.69
C ASN A 87 -6.69 -3.60 -15.98
N ASN A 88 -7.97 -3.98 -16.17
CA ASN A 88 -8.42 -4.74 -17.32
C ASN A 88 -8.26 -3.99 -18.65
N ASN A 89 -8.00 -2.69 -18.62
CA ASN A 89 -7.78 -1.86 -19.80
C ASN A 89 -6.31 -1.79 -20.25
N TYR A 90 -5.39 -2.34 -19.45
CA TYR A 90 -3.94 -2.23 -19.67
C TYR A 90 -3.27 -3.59 -19.56
N PRO A 91 -2.05 -3.77 -20.10
CA PRO A 91 -1.29 -5.00 -19.92
C PRO A 91 -1.03 -5.27 -18.44
N HIS A 92 -1.38 -6.48 -17.99
CA HIS A 92 -1.20 -6.94 -16.63
C HIS A 92 -1.08 -8.47 -16.57
N ALA A 93 -0.46 -8.98 -15.53
CA ALA A 93 -0.46 -10.41 -15.25
C ALA A 93 -1.83 -10.85 -14.71
N ASP A 94 -2.17 -12.12 -14.88
CA ASP A 94 -3.50 -12.66 -14.57
C ASP A 94 -3.96 -12.42 -13.12
N TRP A 95 -3.04 -12.33 -12.18
CA TRP A 95 -3.36 -12.06 -10.76
C TRP A 95 -3.75 -10.61 -10.46
N TRP A 96 -3.53 -9.68 -11.42
CA TRP A 96 -3.98 -8.29 -11.33
C TRP A 96 -5.32 -8.03 -12.02
N HIS A 97 -5.95 -9.09 -12.57
CA HIS A 97 -7.26 -8.96 -13.24
C HIS A 97 -8.38 -8.68 -12.23
N TYR A 98 -9.32 -7.80 -12.60
CA TYR A 98 -10.48 -7.45 -11.77
C TYR A 98 -11.82 -7.85 -12.46
N PRO A 99 -12.79 -8.48 -11.77
CA PRO A 99 -12.57 -9.19 -10.49
C PRO A 99 -11.57 -10.32 -10.68
N TYR A 100 -11.08 -10.91 -9.60
CA TYR A 100 -10.08 -11.97 -9.69
C TYR A 100 -10.44 -13.03 -10.74
N ALA A 101 -9.44 -13.47 -11.49
CA ALA A 101 -9.62 -14.45 -12.55
C ALA A 101 -10.23 -15.77 -12.01
N SER A 102 -10.84 -16.56 -12.90
CA SER A 102 -11.58 -17.77 -12.54
C SER A 102 -10.76 -18.88 -11.83
N TRP A 103 -9.43 -18.76 -11.82
CA TRP A 103 -8.54 -19.68 -11.11
C TRP A 103 -8.38 -19.31 -9.61
N TRP A 104 -8.79 -18.08 -9.24
CA TRP A 104 -8.75 -17.65 -7.84
C TRP A 104 -9.87 -18.33 -7.05
N GLU A 105 -9.50 -19.08 -6.04
CA GLU A 105 -10.45 -19.77 -5.16
C GLU A 105 -10.81 -18.88 -3.97
N ASP A 106 -12.09 -18.70 -3.69
CA ASP A 106 -12.59 -17.98 -2.53
C ASP A 106 -12.41 -18.79 -1.24
N THR A 107 -11.19 -18.81 -0.73
CA THR A 107 -10.82 -19.44 0.54
C THR A 107 -10.51 -18.39 1.60
N PRO A 108 -10.63 -18.73 2.92
CA PRO A 108 -10.22 -17.80 3.97
C PRO A 108 -8.77 -17.31 3.86
N ALA A 109 -7.85 -18.17 3.41
CA ALA A 109 -6.44 -17.80 3.23
C ALA A 109 -6.23 -16.84 2.05
N ASN A 110 -6.95 -17.06 0.94
CA ASN A 110 -6.87 -16.17 -0.22
C ASN A 110 -7.52 -14.82 0.07
N ARG A 111 -8.69 -14.80 0.73
CA ARG A 111 -9.30 -13.55 1.18
C ARG A 111 -8.36 -12.77 2.10
N PHE A 112 -7.81 -13.42 3.11
CA PHE A 112 -6.82 -12.81 3.99
C PHE A 112 -5.65 -12.19 3.19
N ALA A 113 -5.13 -12.92 2.19
CA ALA A 113 -4.03 -12.42 1.37
C ALA A 113 -4.42 -11.17 0.57
N THR A 114 -5.61 -11.15 -0.03
CA THR A 114 -6.08 -10.00 -0.82
C THR A 114 -6.53 -8.82 0.03
N ASP A 115 -7.10 -9.06 1.21
CA ASP A 115 -7.57 -8.00 2.10
C ASP A 115 -6.39 -7.24 2.74
N TYR A 116 -5.27 -7.94 3.03
CA TYR A 116 -4.14 -7.35 3.74
C TYR A 116 -2.88 -7.10 2.90
N ASN A 117 -2.87 -7.49 1.64
CA ASN A 117 -1.91 -7.03 0.63
C ASN A 117 -2.63 -6.04 -0.31
N PRO A 118 -2.34 -4.73 -0.30
CA PRO A 118 -1.25 -4.04 0.43
C PRO A 118 -1.66 -3.41 1.78
N THR A 119 -2.87 -3.63 2.25
CA THR A 119 -3.50 -2.92 3.37
C THR A 119 -2.63 -2.83 4.62
N ALA A 120 -1.99 -3.94 5.02
CA ALA A 120 -1.18 -3.95 6.24
C ALA A 120 0.01 -2.98 6.15
N GLY A 121 0.73 -2.97 5.02
CA GLY A 121 1.85 -2.07 4.81
C GLY A 121 1.43 -0.60 4.71
N LEU A 122 0.33 -0.32 4.01
CA LEU A 122 -0.23 1.03 3.90
C LEU A 122 -0.69 1.59 5.25
N ALA A 123 -1.34 0.76 6.08
CA ALA A 123 -1.70 1.16 7.45
C ALA A 123 -0.47 1.51 8.28
N GLY A 124 0.62 0.74 8.14
CA GLY A 124 1.91 1.05 8.77
C GLY A 124 2.49 2.38 8.33
N PHE A 125 2.48 2.65 7.02
CA PHE A 125 2.94 3.92 6.46
C PHE A 125 2.16 5.12 7.03
N ILE A 126 0.84 5.03 7.10
CA ILE A 126 -0.01 6.07 7.68
C ILE A 126 0.33 6.28 9.16
N LEU A 127 0.43 5.22 9.95
CA LEU A 127 0.79 5.31 11.37
C LEU A 127 2.18 5.92 11.61
N TYR A 128 3.06 5.85 10.62
CA TYR A 128 4.40 6.40 10.72
C TYR A 128 4.48 7.87 10.32
N PHE A 129 3.79 8.29 9.26
CA PHE A 129 3.93 9.61 8.68
C PHE A 129 2.76 10.59 8.95
N GLU A 130 1.56 10.07 9.28
CA GLU A 130 0.38 10.90 9.56
C GLU A 130 0.44 11.50 10.98
N ASP A 131 -0.19 12.67 11.15
CA ASP A 131 -0.37 13.30 12.47
C ASP A 131 -1.27 12.43 13.35
N PRO A 132 -0.80 12.02 14.55
CA PRO A 132 -1.57 11.18 15.48
C PRO A 132 -2.90 11.78 15.95
N ASP A 133 -3.11 13.08 15.77
CA ASP A 133 -4.32 13.76 16.18
C ASP A 133 -5.43 13.81 15.10
N THR A 134 -5.26 13.05 13.99
CA THR A 134 -6.23 12.98 12.88
C THR A 134 -7.15 11.77 12.92
N ASP A 135 -8.36 11.91 12.40
CA ASP A 135 -9.31 10.78 12.22
C ASP A 135 -8.72 9.71 11.27
N PHE A 136 -7.84 10.11 10.33
CA PHE A 136 -7.21 9.21 9.40
C PHE A 136 -6.14 8.33 10.07
N TYR A 137 -5.40 8.88 11.02
CA TYR A 137 -4.50 8.08 11.86
C TYR A 137 -5.28 7.06 12.70
N ASP A 138 -6.41 7.47 13.30
CA ASP A 138 -7.26 6.56 14.08
C ASP A 138 -7.82 5.44 13.20
N LEU A 139 -8.26 5.74 11.98
CA LEU A 139 -8.67 4.72 11.00
C LEU A 139 -7.54 3.72 10.71
N ALA A 140 -6.34 4.21 10.42
CA ALA A 140 -5.18 3.34 10.15
C ALA A 140 -4.85 2.44 11.35
N LYS A 141 -5.00 2.94 12.57
CA LYS A 141 -4.83 2.17 13.80
C LYS A 141 -5.88 1.06 13.97
N GLU A 142 -7.13 1.34 13.61
CA GLU A 142 -8.19 0.31 13.60
C GLU A 142 -7.88 -0.77 12.57
N VAL A 143 -7.53 -0.38 11.33
CA VAL A 143 -7.14 -1.29 10.25
C VAL A 143 -5.95 -2.17 10.64
N ALA A 144 -4.88 -1.56 11.16
CA ALA A 144 -3.69 -2.30 11.60
C ALA A 144 -4.00 -3.28 12.74
N THR A 145 -4.85 -2.87 13.69
CA THR A 145 -5.27 -3.72 14.81
C THR A 145 -6.06 -4.93 14.31
N GLU A 146 -7.01 -4.72 13.40
CA GLU A 146 -7.77 -5.80 12.79
C GLU A 146 -6.86 -6.74 11.99
N ALA A 147 -5.98 -6.18 11.14
CA ALA A 147 -5.02 -6.95 10.37
C ALA A 147 -4.18 -7.88 11.26
N ILE A 148 -3.59 -7.36 12.33
CA ILE A 148 -2.79 -8.14 13.28
C ILE A 148 -3.63 -9.25 13.93
N ASN A 149 -4.86 -8.95 14.35
CA ASN A 149 -5.74 -9.96 14.94
C ASN A 149 -6.05 -11.08 13.95
N GLN A 150 -6.32 -10.78 12.69
CA GLN A 150 -6.55 -11.76 11.64
C GLN A 150 -5.30 -12.57 11.34
N PHE A 151 -4.12 -11.93 11.29
CA PHE A 151 -2.84 -12.61 11.11
C PHE A 151 -2.56 -13.66 12.20
N LEU A 152 -2.87 -13.33 13.45
CA LEU A 152 -2.71 -14.26 14.59
C LEU A 152 -3.68 -15.44 14.55
N MET A 153 -4.79 -15.31 13.84
CA MET A 153 -5.80 -16.36 13.70
C MET A 153 -5.59 -17.26 12.48
N ILE A 154 -4.93 -16.77 11.43
CA ILE A 154 -4.71 -17.54 10.21
C ILE A 154 -3.67 -18.65 10.46
N LYS A 155 -4.01 -19.88 10.09
CA LYS A 155 -3.15 -21.04 10.40
C LYS A 155 -2.18 -21.42 9.27
N ASP A 156 -2.43 -20.95 8.07
CA ASP A 156 -1.76 -21.47 6.87
C ASP A 156 -1.63 -20.38 5.80
N CYS A 157 -0.99 -19.27 6.16
CA CYS A 157 -0.66 -18.22 5.21
C CYS A 157 0.61 -18.62 4.45
N LYS A 158 0.47 -18.91 3.15
CA LYS A 158 1.58 -19.29 2.26
C LYS A 158 1.94 -18.16 1.29
N GLU A 159 1.16 -17.09 1.29
CA GLU A 159 1.37 -15.96 0.40
C GLU A 159 2.45 -15.04 0.97
N MET A 160 3.61 -15.03 0.32
CA MET A 160 4.78 -14.30 0.82
C MET A 160 4.59 -12.78 0.78
N TYR A 161 3.83 -12.27 -0.18
CA TYR A 161 3.65 -10.82 -0.34
C TYR A 161 2.83 -10.22 0.81
N VAL A 162 1.75 -10.88 1.22
CA VAL A 162 1.00 -10.43 2.41
C VAL A 162 1.86 -10.48 3.67
N VAL A 163 2.71 -11.52 3.82
CA VAL A 163 3.65 -11.59 4.96
C VAL A 163 4.64 -10.42 4.92
N ALA A 164 5.14 -10.03 3.74
CA ALA A 164 6.01 -8.86 3.59
C ALA A 164 5.30 -7.57 4.04
N CYS A 165 4.01 -7.38 3.69
CA CYS A 165 3.22 -6.24 4.17
C CYS A 165 3.12 -6.20 5.71
N PHE A 166 2.98 -7.36 6.38
CA PHE A 166 2.99 -7.43 7.84
C PHE A 166 4.37 -7.16 8.45
N CYS A 167 5.44 -7.59 7.78
CA CYS A 167 6.79 -7.22 8.21
C CYS A 167 6.98 -5.70 8.13
N ARG A 168 6.52 -5.07 7.05
CA ARG A 168 6.57 -3.62 6.89
C ARG A 168 5.72 -2.89 7.93
N LEU A 169 4.51 -3.36 8.20
CA LEU A 169 3.68 -2.84 9.29
C LEU A 169 4.42 -2.89 10.63
N TYR A 170 5.08 -4.03 10.92
CA TYR A 170 5.87 -4.17 12.14
C TYR A 170 7.03 -3.17 12.19
N ASP A 171 7.77 -3.00 11.11
CA ASP A 171 8.90 -2.08 11.03
C ASP A 171 8.43 -0.64 11.34
N TYR A 172 7.36 -0.17 10.70
CA TYR A 172 6.80 1.15 10.95
C TYR A 172 6.35 1.34 12.40
N ILE A 173 5.66 0.35 12.99
CA ILE A 173 5.19 0.44 14.40
C ILE A 173 6.37 0.38 15.38
N ALA A 174 7.41 -0.37 15.08
CA ALA A 174 8.55 -0.51 15.98
C ALA A 174 9.42 0.75 16.04
N GLU A 175 9.39 1.57 14.98
CA GLU A 175 10.13 2.85 14.90
C GLU A 175 9.24 4.07 15.22
N ALA A 176 7.92 3.86 15.39
CA ALA A 176 6.95 4.87 15.76
C ALA A 176 6.98 5.14 17.27
#